data_da0f758329b0ad18d4bc35c61c78fddc
#
_entry.id   da0f758329b0ad18d4bc35c61c78fddc
#
_cell.length_a   1.000
_cell.length_b   1.000
_cell.length_c   1.000
_cell.angle_alpha   90.00
_cell.angle_beta   90.00
_cell.angle_gamma   90.00
#
_symmetry.space_group_name_H-M   'P 1'
#
loop_
_entity.id
_entity.type
_entity.pdbx_description
1 polymer ?
#
loop_
_entity_poly.entity_id
_entity_poly.type
_entity_poly.pdbx_seq_one_letter_code
_entity_poly.pdbx_strand_id
1 'polypeptide(L)'
;AYLSQSGQLYLEPAAAAFGKVYCFGPTFRAEKSKTRRHLMEFWMVEPEVAFLEFEGLCDLAEEFVCELVARVLDRCAEDLKVLERDTTALERVRGPFPRITYSEAVARLNAKGNPIAWGDDFGADEETLVAEEFDRPVMVTRFPAAFKAFYMQPDPQDERVVLGLDILAKSRLTPVPATGIEVNADTTHELSA
;
A
#
# COMPACT_ATOMS: atom_id res chain seq x y z
N ALA A 1 25.09 -16.49 1.39
CA ALA A 1 23.67 -16.45 1.04
C ALA A 1 23.02 -15.36 1.88
N TYR A 2 22.07 -14.64 1.28
CA TYR A 2 21.30 -13.60 1.96
C TYR A 2 19.83 -13.98 1.92
N LEU A 3 19.07 -13.56 2.93
CA LEU A 3 17.64 -13.70 2.95
C LEU A 3 17.03 -12.61 2.05
N SER A 4 15.95 -12.96 1.32
CA SER A 4 15.30 -12.04 0.40
C SER A 4 14.54 -10.95 1.14
N GLN A 5 14.66 -9.71 0.68
CA GLN A 5 13.90 -8.56 1.19
C GLN A 5 12.62 -8.30 0.38
N SER A 6 12.53 -8.83 -0.84
CA SER A 6 11.43 -8.68 -1.78
C SER A 6 11.64 -9.59 -2.97
N GLY A 7 10.59 -9.95 -3.66
CA GLY A 7 10.63 -10.65 -4.94
C GLY A 7 10.75 -9.74 -6.15
N GLN A 8 10.64 -8.43 -5.96
CA GLN A 8 10.54 -7.42 -7.03
C GLN A 8 11.61 -7.58 -8.12
N LEU A 9 12.90 -7.63 -7.74
CA LEU A 9 14.01 -7.70 -8.71
C LEU A 9 13.97 -8.92 -9.64
N TYR A 10 13.31 -10.00 -9.23
CA TYR A 10 13.11 -11.19 -10.07
C TYR A 10 11.80 -11.13 -10.83
N LEU A 11 10.81 -10.41 -10.31
CA LEU A 11 9.51 -10.27 -10.95
C LEU A 11 9.52 -9.27 -12.11
N GLU A 12 10.32 -8.20 -12.04
CA GLU A 12 10.43 -7.23 -13.14
C GLU A 12 10.79 -7.86 -14.47
N PRO A 13 11.90 -8.63 -14.64
CA PRO A 13 12.18 -9.31 -15.89
C PRO A 13 11.12 -10.38 -16.24
N ALA A 14 10.49 -10.99 -15.25
CA ALA A 14 9.40 -11.92 -15.50
C ALA A 14 8.14 -11.19 -16.01
N ALA A 15 7.82 -10.01 -15.47
CA ALA A 15 6.72 -9.18 -15.97
C ALA A 15 6.96 -8.72 -17.41
N ALA A 16 8.20 -8.37 -17.77
CA ALA A 16 8.56 -8.04 -19.15
C ALA A 16 8.29 -9.19 -20.13
N ALA A 17 8.46 -10.44 -19.67
CA ALA A 17 8.25 -11.64 -20.49
C ALA A 17 6.79 -12.11 -20.52
N PHE A 18 6.06 -12.03 -19.39
CA PHE A 18 4.75 -12.63 -19.23
C PHE A 18 3.61 -11.62 -19.05
N GLY A 19 3.92 -10.34 -18.92
CA GLY A 19 2.96 -9.24 -18.77
C GLY A 19 2.43 -9.09 -17.35
N LYS A 20 1.93 -10.14 -16.73
CA LYS A 20 1.41 -10.15 -15.37
C LYS A 20 1.98 -11.33 -14.60
N VAL A 21 2.62 -11.05 -13.49
CA VAL A 21 3.24 -12.05 -12.62
C VAL A 21 3.00 -11.70 -11.16
N TYR A 22 3.22 -12.65 -10.29
CA TYR A 22 3.27 -12.39 -8.84
C TYR A 22 4.17 -13.40 -8.14
N CYS A 23 4.68 -13.06 -6.98
CA CYS A 23 5.18 -14.03 -6.02
C CYS A 23 4.41 -13.95 -4.70
N PHE A 24 4.48 -15.04 -3.96
CA PHE A 24 3.97 -15.11 -2.60
C PHE A 24 4.97 -15.90 -1.77
N GLY A 25 5.58 -15.24 -0.80
CA GLY A 25 6.65 -15.89 -0.04
C GLY A 25 7.15 -15.10 1.16
N PRO A 26 8.05 -15.73 1.95
CA PRO A 26 8.64 -15.09 3.11
C PRO A 26 9.61 -13.99 2.70
N THR A 27 9.53 -12.89 3.44
CA THR A 27 10.34 -11.69 3.27
C THR A 27 11.04 -11.38 4.58
N PHE A 28 12.29 -10.94 4.49
CA PHE A 28 13.14 -10.71 5.66
C PHE A 28 13.73 -9.31 5.61
N ARG A 29 13.43 -8.49 6.62
CA ARG A 29 13.93 -7.12 6.74
C ARG A 29 14.49 -6.90 8.14
N ALA A 30 15.80 -6.64 8.25
CA ALA A 30 16.47 -6.36 9.52
C ALA A 30 16.28 -4.89 9.91
N GLU A 31 15.06 -4.51 10.18
CA GLU A 31 14.74 -3.15 10.59
C GLU A 31 15.06 -2.91 12.06
N LYS A 32 15.57 -1.73 12.37
CA LYS A 32 15.84 -1.31 13.75
C LYS A 32 14.56 -0.80 14.46
N SER A 33 13.48 -0.64 13.72
CA SER A 33 12.23 -0.11 14.23
C SER A 33 11.55 -1.11 15.17
N LYS A 34 11.21 -0.63 16.37
CA LYS A 34 10.45 -1.40 17.38
C LYS A 34 8.97 -1.02 17.38
N THR A 35 8.40 -0.76 16.22
CA THR A 35 6.97 -0.45 16.12
C THR A 35 6.13 -1.71 16.15
N ARG A 36 4.85 -1.58 16.51
CA ARG A 36 3.89 -2.69 16.49
C ARG A 36 3.56 -3.18 15.06
N ARG A 37 4.02 -2.47 14.04
CA ARG A 37 3.70 -2.73 12.63
C ARG A 37 4.83 -3.40 11.85
N HIS A 38 6.04 -3.49 12.40
CA HIS A 38 7.20 -4.03 11.71
C HIS A 38 7.59 -5.39 12.28
N LEU A 39 7.53 -6.40 11.43
CA LEU A 39 8.09 -7.72 11.67
C LEU A 39 9.39 -7.88 10.87
N MET A 40 10.35 -8.63 11.38
CA MET A 40 11.60 -8.93 10.66
C MET A 40 11.42 -10.07 9.64
N GLU A 41 10.40 -10.89 9.83
CA GLU A 41 9.99 -11.95 8.91
C GLU A 41 8.46 -11.85 8.72
N PHE A 42 8.03 -11.81 7.48
CA PHE A 42 6.61 -11.75 7.11
C PHE A 42 6.42 -12.27 5.68
N TRP A 43 5.19 -12.54 5.30
CA TRP A 43 4.85 -12.98 3.96
C TRP A 43 4.29 -11.83 3.15
N MET A 44 4.75 -11.69 1.91
CA MET A 44 4.23 -10.73 0.96
C MET A 44 3.61 -11.42 -0.25
N VAL A 45 2.53 -10.83 -0.76
CA VAL A 45 2.06 -11.02 -2.12
C VAL A 45 2.53 -9.81 -2.92
N GLU A 46 3.34 -10.06 -3.94
CA GLU A 46 3.97 -9.00 -4.74
C GLU A 46 3.59 -9.18 -6.20
N PRO A 47 2.49 -8.59 -6.70
CA PRO A 47 2.15 -8.60 -8.11
C PRO A 47 2.96 -7.54 -8.88
N GLU A 48 3.35 -7.91 -10.11
CA GLU A 48 3.98 -7.02 -11.08
C GLU A 48 3.23 -7.08 -12.39
N VAL A 49 2.88 -5.91 -12.94
CA VAL A 49 2.07 -5.81 -14.16
C VAL A 49 2.73 -4.84 -15.13
N ALA A 50 3.28 -5.37 -16.23
CA ALA A 50 3.88 -4.57 -17.26
C ALA A 50 2.83 -3.70 -17.99
N PHE A 51 3.25 -2.50 -18.43
CA PHE A 51 2.43 -1.56 -19.21
C PHE A 51 1.18 -1.03 -18.49
N LEU A 52 1.17 -1.06 -17.17
CA LEU A 52 0.07 -0.53 -16.36
C LEU A 52 0.40 0.89 -15.91
N GLU A 53 -0.38 1.85 -16.36
CA GLU A 53 -0.27 3.26 -15.96
C GLU A 53 -0.79 3.47 -14.55
N PHE A 54 -0.43 4.60 -13.93
CA PHE A 54 -0.70 4.90 -12.51
C PHE A 54 -2.18 4.78 -12.11
N GLU A 55 -3.10 5.29 -12.92
CA GLU A 55 -4.53 5.19 -12.62
C GLU A 55 -5.01 3.72 -12.65
N GLY A 56 -4.53 2.94 -13.61
CA GLY A 56 -4.79 1.50 -13.66
C GLY A 56 -4.18 0.74 -12.49
N LEU A 57 -3.04 1.20 -11.97
CA LEU A 57 -2.42 0.65 -10.76
C LEU A 57 -3.28 0.92 -9.53
N CYS A 58 -3.85 2.13 -9.40
CA CYS A 58 -4.79 2.46 -8.34
C CYS A 58 -6.04 1.56 -8.40
N ASP A 59 -6.60 1.36 -9.59
CA ASP A 59 -7.77 0.51 -9.78
C ASP A 59 -7.47 -0.96 -9.45
N LEU A 60 -6.32 -1.47 -9.89
CA LEU A 60 -5.87 -2.83 -9.58
C LEU A 60 -5.67 -3.04 -8.08
N ALA A 61 -5.05 -2.07 -7.39
CA ALA A 61 -4.82 -2.14 -5.95
C ALA A 61 -6.15 -2.15 -5.17
N GLU A 62 -7.12 -1.33 -5.60
CA GLU A 62 -8.47 -1.31 -5.04
C GLU A 62 -9.18 -2.65 -5.24
N GLU A 63 -9.20 -3.15 -6.48
CA GLU A 63 -9.83 -4.43 -6.81
C GLU A 63 -9.21 -5.58 -6.03
N PHE A 64 -7.88 -5.61 -5.92
CA PHE A 64 -7.15 -6.62 -5.16
C PHE A 64 -7.55 -6.66 -3.68
N VAL A 65 -7.62 -5.49 -3.03
CA VAL A 65 -8.02 -5.41 -1.61
C VAL A 65 -9.49 -5.80 -1.43
N CYS A 66 -10.38 -5.31 -2.28
CA CYS A 66 -11.80 -5.63 -2.23
C CYS A 66 -12.04 -7.13 -2.41
N GLU A 67 -11.37 -7.75 -3.38
CA GLU A 67 -11.51 -9.18 -3.67
C GLU A 67 -10.94 -10.04 -2.55
N LEU A 68 -9.79 -9.69 -1.98
CA LEU A 68 -9.23 -10.40 -0.83
C LEU A 68 -10.20 -10.38 0.36
N VAL A 69 -10.74 -9.23 0.70
CA VAL A 69 -11.67 -9.10 1.82
C VAL A 69 -12.97 -9.85 1.54
N ALA A 70 -13.51 -9.75 0.34
CA ALA A 70 -14.72 -10.48 -0.05
C ALA A 70 -14.51 -12.00 0.07
N ARG A 71 -13.35 -12.52 -0.39
CA ARG A 71 -13.03 -13.94 -0.25
C ARG A 71 -12.84 -14.39 1.19
N VAL A 72 -12.24 -13.56 2.03
CA VAL A 72 -12.10 -13.86 3.47
C VAL A 72 -13.47 -13.93 4.13
N LEU A 73 -14.35 -12.97 3.86
CA LEU A 73 -15.71 -12.96 4.41
C LEU A 73 -16.54 -14.18 3.95
N ASP A 74 -16.37 -14.61 2.69
CA ASP A 74 -17.07 -15.76 2.13
C ASP A 74 -16.49 -17.10 2.61
N ARG A 75 -15.17 -17.28 2.49
CA ARG A 75 -14.54 -18.60 2.66
C ARG A 75 -14.08 -18.90 4.07
N CYS A 76 -13.84 -17.84 4.88
CA CYS A 76 -13.33 -17.98 6.24
C CYS A 76 -14.39 -17.58 7.29
N ALA A 77 -15.68 -17.59 6.94
CA ALA A 77 -16.76 -17.17 7.83
C ALA A 77 -16.77 -17.93 9.16
N GLU A 78 -16.54 -19.24 9.15
CA GLU A 78 -16.48 -20.06 10.36
C GLU A 78 -15.23 -19.75 11.20
N ASP A 79 -14.08 -19.51 10.56
CA ASP A 79 -12.85 -19.13 11.27
C ASP A 79 -13.01 -17.76 11.93
N LEU A 80 -13.61 -16.79 11.22
CA LEU A 80 -13.91 -15.47 11.76
C LEU A 80 -14.85 -15.54 12.98
N LYS A 81 -15.81 -16.45 12.94
CA LYS A 81 -16.71 -16.70 14.07
C LYS A 81 -16.00 -17.33 15.27
N VAL A 82 -15.12 -18.33 15.03
CA VAL A 82 -14.29 -18.94 16.09
C VAL A 82 -13.38 -17.90 16.74
N LEU A 83 -12.85 -16.95 15.96
CA LEU A 83 -12.02 -15.85 16.42
C LEU A 83 -12.83 -14.71 17.06
N GLU A 84 -14.16 -14.83 17.15
CA GLU A 84 -15.07 -13.78 17.63
C GLU A 84 -14.81 -12.43 16.93
N ARG A 85 -14.46 -12.47 15.64
CA ARG A 85 -14.08 -11.29 14.86
C ARG A 85 -15.32 -10.47 14.46
N ASP A 86 -15.35 -9.20 14.87
CA ASP A 86 -16.31 -8.24 14.32
C ASP A 86 -16.00 -7.97 12.84
N THR A 87 -16.88 -8.39 11.94
CA THR A 87 -16.73 -8.25 10.49
C THR A 87 -17.28 -6.95 9.93
N THR A 88 -17.96 -6.14 10.74
CA THR A 88 -18.65 -4.92 10.30
C THR A 88 -17.72 -3.97 9.54
N ALA A 89 -16.48 -3.85 9.98
CA ALA A 89 -15.48 -3.03 9.31
C ALA A 89 -15.03 -3.64 7.98
N LEU A 90 -14.85 -4.97 7.90
CA LEU A 90 -14.47 -5.68 6.67
C LEU A 90 -15.58 -5.56 5.61
N GLU A 91 -16.84 -5.64 6.00
CA GLU A 91 -17.99 -5.51 5.10
C GLU A 91 -18.07 -4.12 4.42
N ARG A 92 -17.41 -3.12 4.98
CA ARG A 92 -17.29 -1.76 4.40
C ARG A 92 -16.15 -1.61 3.40
N VAL A 93 -15.28 -2.62 3.27
CA VAL A 93 -14.21 -2.60 2.27
C VAL A 93 -14.81 -2.85 0.89
N ARG A 94 -15.32 -1.81 0.29
CA ARG A 94 -15.94 -1.79 -1.05
C ARG A 94 -15.51 -0.53 -1.78
N GLY A 95 -15.17 -0.66 -3.06
CA GLY A 95 -14.86 0.50 -3.89
C GLY A 95 -16.08 1.41 -4.15
N PRO A 96 -15.86 2.61 -4.68
CA PRO A 96 -14.55 3.19 -4.87
C PRO A 96 -13.94 3.68 -3.55
N PHE A 97 -12.61 3.52 -3.42
CA PHE A 97 -11.88 4.09 -2.30
C PHE A 97 -11.67 5.60 -2.52
N PRO A 98 -11.81 6.44 -1.49
CA PRO A 98 -11.36 7.82 -1.56
C PRO A 98 -9.89 7.89 -1.95
N ARG A 99 -9.54 8.82 -2.86
CA ARG A 99 -8.16 9.09 -3.28
C ARG A 99 -7.80 10.51 -2.87
N ILE A 100 -6.73 10.66 -2.11
CA ILE A 100 -6.16 11.94 -1.71
C ILE A 100 -4.67 11.96 -2.02
N THR A 101 -4.11 13.15 -2.21
CA THR A 101 -2.66 13.31 -2.34
C THR A 101 -2.00 13.35 -0.96
N TYR A 102 -0.70 13.06 -0.91
CA TYR A 102 0.11 13.29 0.29
C TYR A 102 -0.01 14.73 0.80
N SER A 103 -0.01 15.73 -0.10
CA SER A 103 -0.15 17.12 0.28
C SER A 103 -1.49 17.43 0.96
N GLU A 104 -2.59 16.82 0.47
CA GLU A 104 -3.89 16.92 1.12
C GLU A 104 -3.91 16.23 2.48
N ALA A 105 -3.27 15.06 2.60
CA ALA A 105 -3.15 14.37 3.87
C ALA A 105 -2.38 15.20 4.91
N VAL A 106 -1.24 15.80 4.53
CA VAL A 106 -0.47 16.74 5.38
C VAL A 106 -1.33 17.92 5.82
N ALA A 107 -2.09 18.52 4.90
CA ALA A 107 -2.97 19.64 5.24
C ALA A 107 -4.05 19.26 6.25
N ARG A 108 -4.63 18.05 6.12
CA ARG A 108 -5.63 17.49 7.06
C ARG A 108 -5.04 17.23 8.43
N LEU A 109 -3.86 16.61 8.51
CA LEU A 109 -3.14 16.36 9.77
C LEU A 109 -2.85 17.66 10.51
N ASN A 110 -2.31 18.67 9.80
CA ASN A 110 -2.03 19.97 10.38
C ASN A 110 -3.30 20.67 10.90
N ALA A 111 -4.40 20.58 10.18
CA ALA A 111 -5.69 21.12 10.63
C ALA A 111 -6.24 20.46 11.90
N LYS A 112 -5.86 19.21 12.16
CA LYS A 112 -6.23 18.47 13.39
C LYS A 112 -5.30 18.74 14.57
N GLY A 113 -4.27 19.55 14.39
CA GLY A 113 -3.30 19.83 15.45
C GLY A 113 -2.21 18.77 15.60
N ASN A 114 -2.02 17.91 14.58
CA ASN A 114 -0.87 17.03 14.46
C ASN A 114 0.11 17.61 13.43
N PRO A 115 1.04 18.50 13.85
CA PRO A 115 1.89 19.23 12.92
C PRO A 115 2.92 18.29 12.28
N ILE A 116 2.88 18.22 10.96
CA ILE A 116 3.86 17.53 10.13
C ILE A 116 4.34 18.46 9.02
N ALA A 117 5.65 18.50 8.76
CA ALA A 117 6.19 19.26 7.67
C ALA A 117 5.97 18.54 6.32
N TRP A 118 5.75 19.30 5.25
CA TRP A 118 5.71 18.71 3.92
C TRP A 118 7.09 18.14 3.57
N GLY A 119 7.14 16.88 3.20
CA GLY A 119 8.38 16.16 2.91
C GLY A 119 8.80 15.20 4.02
N ASP A 120 8.13 15.21 5.19
CA ASP A 120 8.33 14.21 6.23
C ASP A 120 7.53 12.94 5.90
N ASP A 121 8.10 11.78 6.22
CA ASP A 121 7.39 10.51 6.08
C ASP A 121 6.31 10.36 7.14
N PHE A 122 5.21 9.67 6.82
CA PHE A 122 4.17 9.37 7.79
C PHE A 122 4.62 8.27 8.74
N GLY A 123 4.46 8.52 10.03
CA GLY A 123 4.54 7.46 11.03
C GLY A 123 3.18 6.76 11.21
N ALA A 124 3.19 5.76 12.08
CA ALA A 124 2.00 4.96 12.38
C ALA A 124 0.82 5.79 12.91
N ASP A 125 1.11 6.88 13.62
CA ASP A 125 0.09 7.76 14.20
C ASP A 125 -0.54 8.64 13.12
N GLU A 126 0.26 9.21 12.21
CA GLU A 126 -0.19 10.01 11.07
C GLU A 126 -1.09 9.20 10.14
N GLU A 127 -0.65 7.99 9.75
CA GLU A 127 -1.44 7.08 8.93
C GLU A 127 -2.79 6.73 9.58
N THR A 128 -2.78 6.48 10.90
CA THR A 128 -3.99 6.19 11.66
C THR A 128 -4.95 7.37 11.63
N LEU A 129 -4.45 8.59 11.90
CA LEU A 129 -5.25 9.81 11.90
C LEU A 129 -5.86 10.13 10.54
N VAL A 130 -5.12 9.86 9.44
CA VAL A 130 -5.65 10.00 8.07
C VAL A 130 -6.73 8.95 7.82
N ALA A 131 -6.46 7.68 8.12
CA ALA A 131 -7.42 6.60 7.89
C ALA A 131 -8.73 6.77 8.67
N GLU A 132 -8.68 7.34 9.87
CA GLU A 132 -9.84 7.57 10.73
C GLU A 132 -10.86 8.56 10.16
N GLU A 133 -10.47 9.40 9.19
CA GLU A 133 -11.39 10.33 8.52
C GLU A 133 -12.38 9.64 7.59
N PHE A 134 -12.07 8.44 7.15
CA PHE A 134 -12.85 7.74 6.13
C PHE A 134 -13.57 6.53 6.71
N ASP A 135 -14.71 6.17 6.17
CA ASP A 135 -15.52 5.01 6.57
C ASP A 135 -15.01 3.69 5.95
N ARG A 136 -14.10 3.79 4.98
CA ARG A 136 -13.49 2.70 4.21
C ARG A 136 -12.01 2.99 3.95
N PRO A 137 -11.23 2.07 3.38
CA PRO A 137 -9.85 2.35 3.03
C PRO A 137 -9.72 3.60 2.16
N VAL A 138 -8.65 4.35 2.34
CA VAL A 138 -8.30 5.55 1.57
C VAL A 138 -6.96 5.34 0.88
N MET A 139 -6.85 5.77 -0.37
CA MET A 139 -5.59 5.81 -1.10
C MET A 139 -4.93 7.17 -0.89
N VAL A 140 -3.71 7.17 -0.37
CA VAL A 140 -2.83 8.34 -0.34
C VAL A 140 -1.84 8.20 -1.49
N THR A 141 -1.73 9.21 -2.32
CA THR A 141 -0.96 9.18 -3.57
C THR A 141 0.04 10.33 -3.65
N ARG A 142 0.97 10.27 -4.59
CA ARG A 142 1.91 11.36 -4.89
C ARG A 142 2.77 11.75 -3.69
N PHE A 143 3.49 10.76 -3.18
CA PHE A 143 4.43 10.98 -2.08
C PHE A 143 5.67 11.77 -2.52
N PRO A 144 6.31 12.53 -1.62
CA PRO A 144 7.58 13.20 -1.92
C PRO A 144 8.67 12.26 -2.42
N ALA A 145 9.29 12.62 -3.55
CA ALA A 145 10.36 11.82 -4.17
C ALA A 145 11.59 11.65 -3.25
N ALA A 146 11.80 12.59 -2.32
CA ALA A 146 13.00 12.63 -1.48
C ALA A 146 13.18 11.42 -0.56
N PHE A 147 12.09 10.75 -0.15
CA PHE A 147 12.16 9.57 0.73
C PHE A 147 11.63 8.28 0.11
N LYS A 148 11.04 8.35 -1.09
CA LYS A 148 10.62 7.16 -1.83
C LYS A 148 11.77 6.58 -2.66
N ALA A 149 11.61 5.35 -3.14
CA ALA A 149 12.64 4.64 -3.88
C ALA A 149 12.97 5.36 -5.21
N PHE A 150 14.25 5.39 -5.57
CA PHE A 150 14.76 6.15 -6.73
C PHE A 150 14.17 5.71 -8.08
N TYR A 151 13.66 4.48 -8.16
CA TYR A 151 13.06 3.91 -9.38
C TYR A 151 11.59 4.26 -9.56
N MET A 152 10.94 4.90 -8.55
CA MET A 152 9.55 5.31 -8.69
C MET A 152 9.42 6.41 -9.73
N GLN A 153 8.38 6.32 -10.54
CA GLN A 153 8.09 7.27 -11.60
C GLN A 153 7.77 8.66 -11.03
N PRO A 154 8.53 9.72 -11.38
CA PRO A 154 8.16 11.08 -11.02
C PRO A 154 6.80 11.48 -11.64
N ASP A 155 6.03 12.31 -10.93
CA ASP A 155 4.81 12.88 -11.51
C ASP A 155 5.18 13.89 -12.60
N PRO A 156 4.70 13.75 -13.85
CA PRO A 156 4.99 14.67 -14.93
C PRO A 156 4.54 16.12 -14.68
N GLN A 157 3.63 16.35 -13.71
CA GLN A 157 3.12 17.66 -13.35
C GLN A 157 3.86 18.28 -12.17
N ASP A 158 4.51 17.48 -11.33
CA ASP A 158 5.29 17.95 -10.16
C ASP A 158 6.42 16.96 -9.84
N GLU A 159 7.62 17.23 -10.31
CA GLU A 159 8.82 16.39 -10.11
C GLU A 159 9.22 16.19 -8.63
N ARG A 160 8.63 16.95 -7.71
CA ARG A 160 8.89 16.78 -6.28
C ARG A 160 8.20 15.56 -5.69
N VAL A 161 7.27 14.96 -6.42
CA VAL A 161 6.49 13.80 -5.99
C VAL A 161 6.59 12.66 -7.01
N VAL A 162 6.33 11.45 -6.53
CA VAL A 162 6.33 10.23 -7.36
C VAL A 162 4.92 9.65 -7.47
N LEU A 163 4.68 8.92 -8.55
CA LEU A 163 3.44 8.19 -8.82
C LEU A 163 3.45 6.87 -8.03
N GLY A 164 3.30 6.98 -6.72
CA GLY A 164 3.13 5.89 -5.78
C GLY A 164 1.84 6.05 -4.99
N LEU A 165 1.35 4.98 -4.39
CA LEU A 165 0.18 5.00 -3.52
C LEU A 165 0.36 4.08 -2.31
N ASP A 166 -0.23 4.48 -1.19
CA ASP A 166 -0.43 3.65 -0.02
C ASP A 166 -1.92 3.54 0.28
N ILE A 167 -2.41 2.34 0.61
CA ILE A 167 -3.80 2.14 1.02
C ILE A 167 -3.84 2.08 2.54
N LEU A 168 -4.43 3.09 3.15
CA LEU A 168 -4.59 3.20 4.59
C LEU A 168 -5.98 2.74 5.01
N ALA A 169 -6.04 1.95 6.08
CA ALA A 169 -7.30 1.46 6.63
C ALA A 169 -7.32 1.61 8.15
N LYS A 170 -8.51 1.83 8.73
CA LYS A 170 -8.66 1.88 10.19
C LYS A 170 -8.12 0.62 10.84
N SER A 171 -7.47 0.76 11.99
CA SER A 171 -6.85 -0.35 12.73
C SER A 171 -7.80 -1.51 13.07
N ARG A 172 -9.11 -1.26 13.06
CA ARG A 172 -10.15 -2.28 13.25
C ARG A 172 -10.40 -3.15 12.02
N LEU A 173 -9.92 -2.73 10.83
CA LEU A 173 -10.04 -3.50 9.58
C LEU A 173 -9.04 -4.64 9.51
N THR A 174 -7.95 -4.55 10.23
CA THR A 174 -6.90 -5.57 10.21
C THR A 174 -6.78 -6.25 11.57
N PRO A 175 -6.61 -7.59 11.63
CA PRO A 175 -6.24 -8.30 12.88
C PRO A 175 -4.80 -8.00 13.29
N VAL A 176 -4.02 -7.42 12.41
CA VAL A 176 -2.67 -6.90 12.62
C VAL A 176 -2.76 -5.38 12.51
N PRO A 177 -1.97 -4.60 13.27
CA PRO A 177 -1.94 -3.14 13.14
C PRO A 177 -1.82 -2.77 11.66
N ALA A 178 -2.58 -1.77 11.23
CA ALA A 178 -2.74 -1.39 9.84
C ALA A 178 -1.38 -1.38 9.12
N THR A 179 -1.15 -2.37 8.30
CA THR A 179 -0.04 -2.38 7.37
C THR A 179 -0.53 -1.64 6.14
N GLY A 180 0.13 -0.54 5.80
CA GLY A 180 -0.09 0.11 4.52
C GLY A 180 0.21 -0.91 3.40
N ILE A 181 -0.62 -0.94 2.38
CA ILE A 181 -0.28 -1.62 1.13
C ILE A 181 0.44 -0.56 0.31
N GLU A 182 1.75 -0.69 0.21
CA GLU A 182 2.56 0.16 -0.64
C GLU A 182 2.51 -0.38 -2.07
N VAL A 183 2.17 0.48 -3.01
CA VAL A 183 2.12 0.13 -4.44
C VAL A 183 2.87 1.19 -5.22
N ASN A 184 3.80 0.77 -6.05
CA ASN A 184 4.71 1.64 -6.77
C ASN A 184 4.47 1.55 -8.28
N ALA A 185 4.34 2.68 -8.96
CA ALA A 185 4.49 2.74 -10.40
C ALA A 185 5.98 2.80 -10.73
N ASP A 186 6.44 1.89 -11.59
CA ASP A 186 7.85 1.78 -11.97
C ASP A 186 8.12 2.42 -13.33
N THR A 187 9.30 3.03 -13.48
CA THR A 187 9.75 3.73 -14.71
C THR A 187 10.23 2.81 -15.83
N THR A 188 9.99 1.52 -15.78
CA THR A 188 10.48 0.54 -16.76
C THR A 188 9.99 0.76 -18.21
N HIS A 189 9.18 1.80 -18.47
CA HIS A 189 8.67 2.13 -19.81
C HIS A 189 9.66 2.81 -20.76
N GLU A 190 10.82 3.29 -20.29
CA GLU A 190 11.78 4.01 -21.14
C GLU A 190 12.84 3.14 -21.83
N LEU A 191 12.81 1.82 -21.68
CA LEU A 191 13.82 0.93 -22.27
C LEU A 191 13.43 0.33 -23.63
N SER A 192 12.41 0.85 -24.29
CA SER A 192 12.01 0.44 -25.65
C SER A 192 12.07 1.60 -26.64
N ALA A 193 13.25 2.09 -26.94
CA ALA A 193 13.54 2.89 -28.13
C ALA A 193 14.83 2.38 -28.80
#